data_80ee3bae2a2cf0a74ac5306d2d21a7db
#
_entry.id   80ee3bae2a2cf0a74ac5306d2d21a7db
#
_cell.length_a   1.000
_cell.length_b   1.000
_cell.length_c   1.000
_cell.angle_alpha   90.00
_cell.angle_beta   90.00
_cell.angle_gamma   90.00
#
_symmetry.space_group_name_H-M   'P 1'
#
loop_
_entity.id
_entity.type
_entity.pdbx_description
1 polymer ?
#
loop_
_entity_poly.entity_id
_entity_poly.type
_entity_poly.pdbx_seq_one_letter_code
_entity_poly.pdbx_strand_id
1 'polypeptide(L)'
;MNRNRRQNGFSLIELLIVIAIILIIVTVALPKLNKARMYAQETAALKAIQTINTAQVQYNSTFGRFAQSLTELGPPTSGNANASAADLIGSDLAAGEKQGYRYTLTGTPTGYTVSAVPIAFGSTGSRTFFTDQSLVVRENYSQDPATVNSPEVGTAAAKTGASGAK
;
A
#
# COMPACT_ATOMS: atom_id res chain seq x y z
N MET A 1 59.29 27.59 14.90
CA MET A 1 59.18 27.00 13.54
C MET A 1 57.72 26.81 13.20
N ASN A 2 57.06 27.79 12.52
CA ASN A 2 55.65 27.67 12.13
C ASN A 2 55.56 26.95 10.77
N ARG A 3 55.05 25.70 10.79
CA ARG A 3 54.72 24.98 9.58
C ARG A 3 53.37 25.51 9.05
N ASN A 4 53.44 26.41 8.06
CA ASN A 4 52.27 26.80 7.25
C ASN A 4 51.77 25.53 6.50
N ARG A 5 50.71 24.90 7.01
CA ARG A 5 49.95 23.91 6.23
C ARG A 5 49.28 24.66 5.08
N ARG A 6 49.73 24.41 3.86
CA ARG A 6 49.06 24.87 2.64
C ARG A 6 47.69 24.23 2.63
N GLN A 7 46.65 24.99 2.84
CA GLN A 7 45.29 24.57 2.60
C GLN A 7 45.08 24.58 1.07
N ASN A 8 45.06 23.39 0.47
CA ASN A 8 44.68 23.23 -0.93
C ASN A 8 43.18 23.48 -1.04
N GLY A 9 42.79 24.61 -1.65
CA GLY A 9 41.39 24.89 -1.96
C GLY A 9 40.93 24.04 -3.14
N PHE A 10 39.63 23.63 -3.14
CA PHE A 10 38.99 22.92 -4.24
C PHE A 10 39.00 23.79 -5.51
N SER A 11 39.31 23.19 -6.65
CA SER A 11 39.20 23.84 -7.96
C SER A 11 37.73 23.92 -8.39
N LEU A 12 37.35 25.03 -9.02
CA LEU A 12 36.00 25.20 -9.57
C LEU A 12 35.64 24.09 -10.58
N ILE A 13 36.63 23.62 -11.37
CA ILE A 13 36.42 22.55 -12.34
C ILE A 13 36.20 21.19 -11.69
N GLU A 14 36.83 20.89 -10.54
CA GLU A 14 36.57 19.68 -9.78
C GLU A 14 35.13 19.64 -9.29
N LEU A 15 34.60 20.76 -8.78
CA LEU A 15 33.23 20.85 -8.36
C LEU A 15 32.25 20.65 -9.55
N LEU A 16 32.57 21.27 -10.71
CA LEU A 16 31.74 21.20 -11.89
C LEU A 16 31.68 19.79 -12.46
N ILE A 17 32.78 19.04 -12.49
CA ILE A 17 32.78 17.64 -12.92
C ILE A 17 31.95 16.77 -11.98
N VAL A 18 32.06 16.95 -10.67
CA VAL A 18 31.33 16.19 -9.67
C VAL A 18 29.82 16.40 -9.82
N ILE A 19 29.34 17.65 -9.93
CA ILE A 19 27.91 17.90 -10.12
C ILE A 19 27.41 17.37 -11.46
N ALA A 20 28.21 17.42 -12.53
CA ALA A 20 27.81 16.83 -13.81
C ALA A 20 27.59 15.32 -13.71
N ILE A 21 28.47 14.59 -13.04
CA ILE A 21 28.34 13.14 -12.81
C ILE A 21 27.11 12.83 -11.95
N ILE A 22 26.88 13.59 -10.87
CA ILE A 22 25.72 13.42 -9.99
C ILE A 22 24.42 13.60 -10.77
N LEU A 23 24.32 14.64 -11.61
CA LEU A 23 23.14 14.92 -12.42
C LEU A 23 22.84 13.76 -13.40
N ILE A 24 23.85 13.18 -14.04
CA ILE A 24 23.69 12.03 -14.93
C ILE A 24 23.12 10.82 -14.16
N ILE A 25 23.67 10.52 -12.98
CA ILE A 25 23.21 9.39 -12.16
C ILE A 25 21.77 9.59 -11.70
N VAL A 26 21.43 10.80 -11.24
CA VAL A 26 20.10 11.14 -10.72
C VAL A 26 19.02 10.99 -11.80
N THR A 27 19.27 11.41 -13.05
CA THR A 27 18.28 11.28 -14.13
C THR A 27 17.88 9.83 -14.42
N VAL A 28 18.77 8.87 -14.24
CA VAL A 28 18.51 7.44 -14.44
C VAL A 28 17.91 6.79 -13.18
N ALA A 29 18.31 7.24 -11.99
CA ALA A 29 17.93 6.63 -10.73
C ALA A 29 16.49 6.99 -10.30
N LEU A 30 16.04 8.23 -10.51
CA LEU A 30 14.73 8.71 -10.05
C LEU A 30 13.54 7.91 -10.61
N PRO A 31 13.45 7.59 -11.91
CA PRO A 31 12.31 6.81 -12.43
C PRO A 31 12.25 5.40 -11.84
N LYS A 32 13.40 4.76 -11.60
CA LYS A 32 13.47 3.42 -11.00
C LYS A 32 13.02 3.44 -9.54
N LEU A 33 13.40 4.48 -8.79
CA LEU A 33 13.00 4.64 -7.40
C LEU A 33 11.47 4.81 -7.27
N ASN A 34 10.84 5.61 -8.12
CA ASN A 34 9.39 5.80 -8.11
C ASN A 34 8.63 4.49 -8.33
N LYS A 35 9.07 3.65 -9.28
CA LYS A 35 8.49 2.32 -9.50
C LYS A 35 8.66 1.42 -8.28
N ALA A 36 9.85 1.41 -7.68
CA ALA A 36 10.11 0.60 -6.49
C ALA A 36 9.22 1.02 -5.30
N ARG A 37 9.02 2.34 -5.11
CA ARG A 37 8.09 2.87 -4.10
C ARG A 37 6.67 2.43 -4.35
N MET A 38 6.19 2.52 -5.59
CA MET A 38 4.85 2.09 -5.99
C MET A 38 4.63 0.60 -5.67
N TYR A 39 5.56 -0.28 -6.05
CA TYR A 39 5.47 -1.71 -5.71
C TYR A 39 5.48 -1.98 -4.20
N ALA A 40 6.27 -1.24 -3.44
CA ALA A 40 6.27 -1.34 -1.98
C ALA A 40 4.92 -0.95 -1.38
N GLN A 41 4.29 0.11 -1.89
CA GLN A 41 2.96 0.56 -1.46
C GLN A 41 1.88 -0.46 -1.83
N GLU A 42 1.92 -1.04 -3.03
CA GLU A 42 1.00 -2.10 -3.45
C GLU A 42 1.11 -3.35 -2.56
N THR A 43 2.35 -3.76 -2.25
CA THR A 43 2.60 -4.90 -1.35
C THR A 43 2.10 -4.61 0.07
N ALA A 44 2.27 -3.38 0.53
CA ALA A 44 1.76 -2.95 1.82
C ALA A 44 0.22 -2.90 1.85
N ALA A 45 -0.42 -2.51 0.74
CA ALA A 45 -1.88 -2.54 0.59
C ALA A 45 -2.42 -3.97 0.68
N LEU A 46 -1.78 -4.94 0.02
CA LEU A 46 -2.15 -6.36 0.14
C LEU A 46 -2.06 -6.86 1.59
N LYS A 47 -0.99 -6.51 2.31
CA LYS A 47 -0.85 -6.87 3.72
C LYS A 47 -1.91 -6.21 4.60
N ALA A 48 -2.27 -4.96 4.33
CA ALA A 48 -3.33 -4.26 5.04
C ALA A 48 -4.69 -4.94 4.83
N ILE A 49 -5.01 -5.35 3.60
CA ILE A 49 -6.23 -6.13 3.30
C ILE A 49 -6.24 -7.46 4.08
N GLN A 50 -5.13 -8.19 4.11
CA GLN A 50 -5.00 -9.42 4.89
C GLN A 50 -5.20 -9.18 6.39
N THR A 51 -4.69 -8.07 6.90
CA THR A 51 -4.91 -7.65 8.29
C THR A 51 -6.39 -7.38 8.56
N ILE A 52 -7.09 -6.67 7.66
CA ILE A 52 -8.53 -6.41 7.78
C ILE A 52 -9.31 -7.73 7.74
N ASN A 53 -8.98 -8.65 6.83
CA ASN A 53 -9.62 -9.96 6.74
C ASN A 53 -9.47 -10.75 8.05
N THR A 54 -8.27 -10.80 8.61
CA THR A 54 -8.01 -11.47 9.89
C THR A 54 -8.80 -10.81 11.03
N ALA A 55 -8.80 -9.48 11.07
CA ALA A 55 -9.56 -8.70 12.05
C ALA A 55 -11.07 -8.96 11.94
N GLN A 56 -11.62 -9.07 10.74
CA GLN A 56 -13.02 -9.38 10.50
C GLN A 56 -13.41 -10.78 11.01
N VAL A 57 -12.56 -11.78 10.77
CA VAL A 57 -12.77 -13.13 11.31
C VAL A 57 -12.77 -13.13 12.84
N GLN A 58 -11.82 -12.43 13.45
CA GLN A 58 -11.72 -12.30 14.91
C GLN A 58 -12.91 -11.52 15.48
N TYR A 59 -13.32 -10.43 14.83
CA TYR A 59 -14.47 -9.64 15.24
C TYR A 59 -15.76 -10.47 15.17
N ASN A 60 -15.96 -11.23 14.10
CA ASN A 60 -17.10 -12.13 13.96
C ASN A 60 -17.11 -13.20 15.06
N SER A 61 -15.97 -13.79 15.38
CA SER A 61 -15.84 -14.78 16.46
C SER A 61 -16.20 -14.21 17.84
N THR A 62 -15.90 -12.93 18.08
CA THR A 62 -16.12 -12.28 19.37
C THR A 62 -17.54 -11.71 19.52
N PHE A 63 -18.05 -11.10 18.46
CA PHE A 63 -19.33 -10.34 18.49
C PHE A 63 -20.47 -10.98 17.70
N GLY A 64 -20.24 -12.13 17.03
CA GLY A 64 -21.25 -12.87 16.28
C GLY A 64 -21.72 -12.20 14.98
N ARG A 65 -21.02 -11.15 14.53
CA ARG A 65 -21.28 -10.41 13.28
C ARG A 65 -19.98 -9.87 12.69
N PHE A 66 -19.99 -9.50 11.44
CA PHE A 66 -18.90 -8.74 10.85
C PHE A 66 -18.97 -7.25 11.22
N ALA A 67 -17.79 -6.61 11.35
CA ALA A 67 -17.72 -5.17 11.53
C ALA A 67 -18.23 -4.46 10.28
N GLN A 68 -18.96 -3.37 10.47
CA GLN A 68 -19.57 -2.60 9.38
C GLN A 68 -18.66 -1.50 8.83
N SER A 69 -17.66 -1.10 9.62
CA SER A 69 -16.70 -0.06 9.26
C SER A 69 -15.32 -0.37 9.79
N LEU A 70 -14.30 0.29 9.23
CA LEU A 70 -12.92 0.19 9.74
C LEU A 70 -12.79 0.74 11.16
N THR A 71 -13.61 1.69 11.54
CA THR A 71 -13.63 2.26 12.90
C THR A 71 -14.03 1.23 13.96
N GLU A 72 -14.95 0.32 13.66
CA GLU A 72 -15.32 -0.76 14.58
C GLU A 72 -14.17 -1.75 14.84
N LEU A 73 -13.27 -1.90 13.87
CA LEU A 73 -12.06 -2.72 14.01
C LEU A 73 -10.92 -1.96 14.71
N GLY A 74 -10.96 -0.63 14.71
CA GLY A 74 -9.91 0.24 15.23
C GLY A 74 -9.82 0.28 16.75
N PRO A 75 -8.81 0.99 17.27
CA PRO A 75 -8.66 1.17 18.72
C PRO A 75 -9.73 2.10 19.28
N PRO A 76 -10.17 1.86 20.53
CA PRO A 76 -11.09 2.77 21.22
C PRO A 76 -10.40 4.10 21.53
N THR A 77 -11.14 5.19 21.47
CA THR A 77 -10.65 6.53 21.85
C THR A 77 -10.48 6.68 23.37
N SER A 78 -11.23 5.86 24.15
CA SER A 78 -11.13 5.79 25.61
C SER A 78 -11.72 4.46 26.11
N GLY A 79 -11.21 3.94 27.21
CA GLY A 79 -11.72 2.71 27.83
C GLY A 79 -11.18 1.43 27.18
N ASN A 80 -11.92 0.32 27.40
CA ASN A 80 -11.57 -0.99 26.87
C ASN A 80 -12.16 -1.24 25.49
N ALA A 81 -11.55 -2.20 24.75
CA ALA A 81 -12.08 -2.66 23.47
C ALA A 81 -13.54 -3.17 23.61
N ASN A 82 -14.37 -2.84 22.61
CA ASN A 82 -15.79 -3.16 22.58
C ASN A 82 -16.27 -3.29 21.12
N ALA A 83 -17.53 -3.61 20.89
CA ALA A 83 -18.09 -3.79 19.55
C ALA A 83 -18.05 -2.53 18.65
N SER A 84 -17.89 -1.33 19.20
CA SER A 84 -17.74 -0.11 18.41
C SER A 84 -16.29 0.25 18.10
N ALA A 85 -15.34 -0.37 18.82
CA ALA A 85 -13.90 -0.19 18.67
C ALA A 85 -13.16 -1.38 19.30
N ALA A 86 -12.88 -2.38 18.48
CA ALA A 86 -12.44 -3.71 18.93
C ALA A 86 -10.91 -3.84 19.08
N ASP A 87 -10.15 -2.79 18.75
CA ASP A 87 -8.67 -2.76 18.82
C ASP A 87 -7.98 -3.89 18.06
N LEU A 88 -8.51 -4.25 16.90
CA LEU A 88 -8.00 -5.34 16.06
C LEU A 88 -7.08 -4.84 14.93
N ILE A 89 -7.17 -3.56 14.59
CA ILE A 89 -6.31 -2.92 13.58
C ILE A 89 -5.76 -1.59 14.13
N GLY A 90 -4.62 -1.16 13.59
CA GLY A 90 -4.02 0.12 13.99
C GLY A 90 -4.87 1.33 13.59
N SER A 91 -4.72 2.44 14.32
CA SER A 91 -5.46 3.69 14.11
C SER A 91 -5.30 4.27 12.71
N ASP A 92 -4.14 4.10 12.07
CA ASP A 92 -3.86 4.54 10.71
C ASP A 92 -4.75 3.82 9.70
N LEU A 93 -4.91 2.50 9.83
CA LEU A 93 -5.78 1.70 8.98
C LEU A 93 -7.27 1.93 9.30
N ALA A 94 -7.60 2.15 10.56
CA ALA A 94 -8.96 2.50 11.00
C ALA A 94 -9.43 3.85 10.45
N ALA A 95 -8.49 4.79 10.22
CA ALA A 95 -8.76 6.07 9.56
C ALA A 95 -9.04 5.92 8.04
N GLY A 96 -8.84 4.73 7.47
CA GLY A 96 -9.14 4.44 6.07
C GLY A 96 -8.05 4.81 5.08
N GLU A 97 -6.91 5.37 5.52
CA GLU A 97 -5.81 5.69 4.62
C GLU A 97 -4.47 5.21 5.20
N LYS A 98 -3.76 4.39 4.44
CA LYS A 98 -2.45 3.88 4.81
C LYS A 98 -1.56 3.69 3.59
N GLN A 99 -0.33 4.18 3.67
CA GLN A 99 0.74 3.96 2.70
C GLN A 99 0.32 4.20 1.24
N GLY A 100 -0.39 5.32 0.98
CA GLY A 100 -0.77 5.72 -0.36
C GLY A 100 -2.01 5.03 -0.93
N TYR A 101 -2.73 4.25 -0.10
CA TYR A 101 -3.99 3.61 -0.44
C TYR A 101 -5.10 4.06 0.48
N ARG A 102 -6.31 4.18 -0.08
CA ARG A 102 -7.56 4.39 0.65
C ARG A 102 -8.32 3.07 0.72
N TYR A 103 -8.75 2.73 1.93
CA TYR A 103 -9.49 1.51 2.25
C TYR A 103 -10.92 1.85 2.61
N THR A 104 -11.87 1.13 2.04
CA THR A 104 -13.29 1.24 2.39
C THR A 104 -13.78 -0.14 2.75
N LEU A 105 -14.33 -0.28 3.96
CA LEU A 105 -14.99 -1.47 4.44
C LEU A 105 -16.48 -1.21 4.51
N THR A 106 -17.28 -2.11 3.95
CA THR A 106 -18.73 -2.11 4.04
C THR A 106 -19.17 -3.47 4.55
N GLY A 107 -19.71 -3.51 5.77
CA GLY A 107 -20.23 -4.72 6.37
C GLY A 107 -21.72 -4.90 6.12
N THR A 108 -22.14 -6.16 6.07
CA THR A 108 -23.52 -6.59 6.06
C THR A 108 -23.73 -7.61 7.20
N PRO A 109 -24.97 -7.95 7.58
CA PRO A 109 -25.19 -8.96 8.63
C PRO A 109 -24.55 -10.32 8.33
N THR A 110 -24.40 -10.68 7.06
CA THR A 110 -23.92 -11.99 6.60
C THR A 110 -22.55 -11.97 5.95
N GLY A 111 -21.95 -10.79 5.76
CA GLY A 111 -20.67 -10.67 5.07
C GLY A 111 -20.09 -9.28 5.15
N TYR A 112 -19.01 -9.05 4.42
CA TYR A 112 -18.38 -7.73 4.27
C TYR A 112 -17.67 -7.63 2.92
N THR A 113 -17.38 -6.42 2.51
CA THR A 113 -16.50 -6.13 1.37
C THR A 113 -15.47 -5.11 1.78
N VAL A 114 -14.25 -5.26 1.27
CA VAL A 114 -13.17 -4.29 1.43
C VAL A 114 -12.64 -3.92 0.05
N SER A 115 -12.56 -2.65 -0.23
CA SER A 115 -11.88 -2.13 -1.40
C SER A 115 -10.65 -1.33 -0.98
N ALA A 116 -9.56 -1.43 -1.74
CA ALA A 116 -8.37 -0.62 -1.59
C ALA A 116 -8.02 0.02 -2.94
N VAL A 117 -7.99 1.35 -2.95
CA VAL A 117 -7.74 2.15 -4.15
C VAL A 117 -6.55 3.07 -3.90
N PRO A 118 -5.58 3.18 -4.83
CA PRO A 118 -4.46 4.10 -4.66
C PRO A 118 -4.97 5.54 -4.62
N ILE A 119 -4.45 6.37 -3.72
CA ILE A 119 -4.80 7.79 -3.61
C ILE A 119 -4.44 8.54 -4.90
N ALA A 120 -3.32 8.17 -5.54
CA ALA A 120 -2.90 8.71 -6.83
C ALA A 120 -2.51 7.55 -7.75
N PHE A 121 -3.44 7.14 -8.65
CA PHE A 121 -3.21 6.05 -9.60
C PHE A 121 -2.00 6.35 -10.51
N GLY A 122 -1.13 5.35 -10.69
CA GLY A 122 0.14 5.47 -11.42
C GLY A 122 1.29 6.11 -10.62
N SER A 123 1.04 6.60 -9.41
CA SER A 123 2.04 7.17 -8.51
C SER A 123 2.16 6.38 -7.20
N THR A 124 1.07 6.21 -6.48
CA THR A 124 1.03 5.43 -5.22
C THR A 124 0.66 3.96 -5.46
N GLY A 125 0.15 3.63 -6.62
CA GLY A 125 -0.18 2.27 -7.05
C GLY A 125 -0.73 2.26 -8.46
N SER A 126 -0.58 1.12 -9.14
CA SER A 126 -1.11 0.83 -10.48
C SER A 126 -2.23 -0.22 -10.44
N ARG A 127 -2.60 -0.67 -9.24
CA ARG A 127 -3.61 -1.70 -9.02
C ARG A 127 -4.59 -1.26 -7.94
N THR A 128 -5.85 -1.63 -8.12
CA THR A 128 -6.88 -1.59 -7.09
C THR A 128 -7.14 -2.99 -6.58
N PHE A 129 -7.59 -3.13 -5.34
CA PHE A 129 -7.81 -4.43 -4.72
C PHE A 129 -9.22 -4.52 -4.13
N PHE A 130 -9.74 -5.73 -4.09
CA PHE A 130 -11.02 -6.07 -3.51
C PHE A 130 -10.94 -7.39 -2.75
N THR A 131 -11.64 -7.51 -1.65
CA THR A 131 -11.86 -8.77 -0.94
C THR A 131 -13.22 -8.76 -0.26
N ASP A 132 -13.71 -9.93 0.08
CA ASP A 132 -14.96 -10.15 0.79
C ASP A 132 -14.81 -11.26 1.84
N GLN A 133 -15.92 -11.76 2.38
CA GLN A 133 -15.96 -12.83 3.36
C GLN A 133 -15.38 -14.17 2.86
N SER A 134 -15.12 -14.33 1.57
CA SER A 134 -14.42 -15.50 1.02
C SER A 134 -12.91 -15.46 1.30
N LEU A 135 -12.38 -14.32 1.76
CA LEU A 135 -10.97 -14.04 2.02
C LEU A 135 -10.10 -14.04 0.76
N VAL A 136 -10.69 -14.17 -0.42
CA VAL A 136 -10.00 -14.11 -1.70
C VAL A 136 -9.72 -12.66 -2.05
N VAL A 137 -8.44 -12.32 -2.27
CA VAL A 137 -8.04 -10.99 -2.70
C VAL A 137 -8.01 -10.94 -4.21
N ARG A 138 -8.69 -9.97 -4.79
CA ARG A 138 -8.81 -9.73 -6.23
C ARG A 138 -8.14 -8.42 -6.61
N GLU A 139 -7.68 -8.31 -7.83
CA GLU A 139 -6.96 -7.13 -8.32
C GLU A 139 -7.52 -6.64 -9.66
N ASN A 140 -7.38 -5.34 -9.90
CA ASN A 140 -7.64 -4.73 -11.20
C ASN A 140 -6.52 -3.73 -11.53
N TYR A 141 -5.99 -3.81 -12.75
CA TYR A 141 -4.91 -2.96 -13.27
C TYR A 141 -5.43 -1.68 -13.96
N SER A 142 -6.58 -1.20 -13.56
CA SER A 142 -7.16 0.08 -14.01
C SER A 142 -7.42 0.99 -12.81
N GLN A 143 -7.78 2.24 -13.10
CA GLN A 143 -8.20 3.20 -12.08
C GLN A 143 -9.54 2.81 -11.43
N ASP A 144 -10.35 2.00 -12.13
CA ASP A 144 -11.62 1.52 -11.59
C ASP A 144 -11.38 0.56 -10.43
N PRO A 145 -12.20 0.63 -9.37
CA PRO A 145 -12.09 -0.30 -8.24
C PRO A 145 -12.24 -1.76 -8.68
N ALA A 146 -11.42 -2.64 -8.14
CA ALA A 146 -11.59 -4.08 -8.30
C ALA A 146 -12.94 -4.51 -7.70
N THR A 147 -13.52 -5.58 -8.24
CA THR A 147 -14.83 -6.12 -7.86
C THR A 147 -14.76 -7.63 -7.63
N VAL A 148 -15.87 -8.24 -7.22
CA VAL A 148 -15.99 -9.69 -7.06
C VAL A 148 -15.69 -10.46 -8.36
N ASN A 149 -15.84 -9.82 -9.52
CA ASN A 149 -15.56 -10.42 -10.84
C ASN A 149 -14.13 -10.20 -11.32
N SER A 150 -13.34 -9.41 -10.60
CA SER A 150 -11.93 -9.17 -10.94
C SER A 150 -11.09 -10.43 -10.72
N PRO A 151 -9.98 -10.62 -11.46
CA PRO A 151 -9.09 -11.76 -11.28
C PRO A 151 -8.48 -11.77 -9.87
N GLU A 152 -8.16 -12.95 -9.39
CA GLU A 152 -7.44 -13.11 -8.12
C GLU A 152 -6.01 -12.62 -8.24
N VAL A 153 -5.48 -12.08 -7.14
CA VAL A 153 -4.09 -11.59 -7.09
C VAL A 153 -3.12 -12.68 -7.52
N GLY A 154 -2.27 -12.35 -8.49
CA GLY A 154 -1.28 -13.27 -9.06
C GLY A 154 -1.77 -14.12 -10.22
N THR A 155 -3.08 -14.20 -10.51
CA THR A 155 -3.60 -14.97 -11.64
C THR A 155 -3.64 -14.16 -12.94
N ALA A 156 -3.76 -12.83 -12.86
CA ALA A 156 -3.78 -11.93 -14.01
C ALA A 156 -2.42 -11.94 -14.76
N ALA A 157 -1.30 -12.04 -14.04
CA ALA A 157 0.03 -12.13 -14.62
C ALA A 157 0.26 -13.41 -15.42
N ALA A 158 -0.40 -14.52 -15.05
CA ALA A 158 -0.29 -15.80 -15.76
C ALA A 158 -0.99 -15.79 -17.15
N LYS A 159 -2.06 -14.99 -17.30
CA LYS A 159 -2.79 -14.88 -18.59
C LYS A 159 -2.05 -14.05 -19.64
N THR A 160 -1.25 -13.08 -19.25
CA THR A 160 -0.50 -12.24 -20.19
C THR A 160 0.75 -12.96 -20.75
N GLY A 161 1.29 -13.94 -20.03
CA GLY A 161 2.43 -14.74 -20.46
C GLY A 161 2.08 -15.90 -21.42
N ALA A 162 0.81 -16.31 -21.47
CA ALA A 162 0.41 -17.46 -22.31
C ALA A 162 -0.05 -17.07 -23.73
N SER A 163 -0.19 -15.79 -24.04
CA SER A 163 -0.65 -15.30 -25.38
C SER A 163 0.49 -14.98 -26.34
N GLY A 164 1.74 -15.25 -26.00
CA GLY A 164 2.94 -14.93 -26.81
C GLY A 164 3.64 -16.11 -27.49
N ALA A 165 3.04 -17.32 -27.49
CA ALA A 165 3.62 -18.48 -28.16
C ALA A 165 2.63 -19.06 -29.17
N LYS A 166 2.61 -18.49 -30.36
CA LYS A 166 2.25 -19.13 -31.63
C LYS A 166 3.01 -18.46 -32.75
#